data_c63e360d133f8d7f04a5433b6c0913a4
#
_entry.id   c63e360d133f8d7f04a5433b6c0913a4
#
_cell.length_a   1.000
_cell.length_b   1.000
_cell.length_c   1.000
_cell.angle_alpha   90.00
_cell.angle_beta   90.00
_cell.angle_gamma   90.00
#
_symmetry.space_group_name_H-M   'P 1'
#
loop_
_entity.id
_entity.type
_entity.pdbx_description
1 polymer ?
#
loop_
_entity_poly.entity_id
_entity_poly.type
_entity_poly.pdbx_seq_one_letter_code
_entity_poly.pdbx_strand_id
1 'polypeptide(L)' 'MIALIVVLIIIAILVIAVIVLYNNLVQL' A
#
# COMPACT_ATOMS: atom_id res chain seq x y z
N MET A 1 6.69 -5.70 19.62
CA MET A 1 5.23 -5.76 19.67
C MET A 1 4.68 -6.11 18.31
N ILE A 2 3.98 -7.22 18.25
CA ILE A 2 3.48 -7.77 16.98
C ILE A 2 2.44 -6.84 16.36
N ALA A 3 1.61 -6.20 17.20
CA ALA A 3 0.54 -5.34 16.70
C ALA A 3 1.08 -4.19 15.86
N LEU A 4 2.18 -3.59 16.29
CA LEU A 4 2.79 -2.48 15.59
C LEU A 4 3.34 -2.92 14.24
N ILE A 5 3.94 -4.08 14.19
CA ILE A 5 4.49 -4.64 12.95
C ILE A 5 3.36 -4.93 11.97
N VAL A 6 2.26 -5.50 12.45
CA VAL A 6 1.10 -5.81 11.61
C VAL A 6 0.52 -4.55 11.00
N VAL A 7 0.39 -3.48 11.80
CA VAL A 7 -0.12 -2.21 11.31
C VAL A 7 0.78 -1.64 10.22
N LEU A 8 2.09 -1.71 10.41
CA LEU A 8 3.05 -1.21 9.42
C LEU A 8 2.93 -1.99 8.10
N ILE A 9 2.77 -3.29 8.18
CA ILE A 9 2.61 -4.13 6.99
C ILE A 9 1.34 -3.75 6.25
N ILE A 10 0.25 -3.55 6.96
CA ILE A 10 -1.03 -3.19 6.34
C ILE A 10 -0.90 -1.84 5.63
N ILE A 11 -0.28 -0.86 6.27
CA ILE A 11 -0.08 0.46 5.68
C ILE A 11 0.77 0.35 4.42
N ALA A 12 1.84 -0.43 4.45
CA ALA A 12 2.70 -0.62 3.30
C ALA A 12 1.93 -1.21 2.12
N ILE A 13 1.12 -2.22 2.38
CA ILE A 13 0.31 -2.86 1.34
C ILE A 13 -0.68 -1.87 0.74
N LEU A 14 -1.32 -1.07 1.60
CA LEU A 14 -2.29 -0.07 1.13
C LEU A 14 -1.63 0.98 0.25
N VAL A 15 -0.46 1.45 0.64
CA VAL A 15 0.28 2.45 -0.13
C VAL A 15 0.67 1.88 -1.49
N ILE A 16 1.19 0.66 -1.52
CA ILE A 16 1.56 0.01 -2.77
C ILE A 16 0.34 -0.17 -3.67
N ALA A 17 -0.77 -0.60 -3.10
CA ALA A 17 -2.00 -0.80 -3.85
C ALA A 17 -2.48 0.51 -4.49
N VAL A 18 -2.44 1.60 -3.74
CA VAL A 18 -2.83 2.92 -4.26
C VAL A 18 -1.91 3.34 -5.39
N ILE A 19 -0.60 3.14 -5.23
CA ILE A 19 0.37 3.51 -6.25
C ILE A 19 0.12 2.71 -7.53
N VAL A 20 -0.10 1.41 -7.41
CA VAL A 20 -0.34 0.55 -8.56
C VAL A 20 -1.61 0.96 -9.29
N LEU A 21 -2.69 1.21 -8.55
CA LEU A 21 -3.94 1.63 -9.16
C LEU A 21 -3.79 2.98 -9.85
N TYR A 22 -3.14 3.93 -9.18
CA TYR A 22 -2.94 5.25 -9.74
C TYR A 22 -2.06 5.20 -10.98
N ASN A 23 -1.00 4.41 -10.91
CA ASN A 23 -0.07 4.26 -12.03
C ASN A 23 -0.79 3.67 -13.25
N ASN A 24 -1.68 2.71 -13.02
CA ASN A 24 -2.45 2.06 -14.08
C ASN A 24 -3.40 3.03 -14.76
N LEU A 25 -3.97 3.95 -13.98
CA LEU A 25 -4.91 4.94 -14.49
C LEU A 25 -4.21 6.04 -15.28
N VAL A 26 -3.03 6.45 -14.83
CA VAL A 26 -2.32 7.58 -15.42
C VAL A 26 -1.50 7.14 -16.63
N GLN A 27 -1.16 5.89 -16.72
CA GLN A 27 -0.29 5.39 -17.78
C GLN A 27 -0.95 5.43 -19.17
N LEU A 28 -2.22 5.71 -19.21
CA LEU A 28 -2.90 5.88 -20.48
C LEU A 28 -2.60 7.25 -21.07
#